data_8117124c72f2608c8a04c66e028b25ec
#
_entry.id   8117124c72f2608c8a04c66e028b25ec
#
_cell.length_a   1.000
_cell.length_b   1.000
_cell.length_c   1.000
_cell.angle_alpha   90.00
_cell.angle_beta   90.00
_cell.angle_gamma   90.00
#
_symmetry.space_group_name_H-M   'P 1'
#
loop_
_entity.id
_entity.type
_entity.pdbx_description
1 polymer ?
#
loop_
_entity_poly.entity_id
_entity_poly.type
_entity_poly.pdbx_seq_one_letter_code
_entity_poly.pdbx_strand_id
1 'polypeptide(L)'
;MMLNATEFLTPNAINVDTVNETIAKVTLEPLERGFGHTLGNALRRILLSSLPGAAVIEAEIDGVDHEYSTLEGLQEDVLDLLLNLKGLAITLHDQNEVFLTLDKQGPGTITAADIALPHNVDIINPELVLGTLSDRGHLKMRLRVVMGRGYEPANQRREDGDTKAIGRLKLDASFSPVLRVAYQVEKDRKSVV
;
A
#
# COMPACT_ATOMS: atom_id res chain seq x y z
N MET A 1 -13.75 -44.18 9.94
CA MET A 1 -14.80 -43.21 9.66
C MET A 1 -14.85 -43.09 8.14
N MET A 2 -15.89 -43.69 7.50
CA MET A 2 -16.02 -43.62 6.04
C MET A 2 -16.44 -42.21 5.68
N LEU A 3 -15.61 -41.48 4.94
CA LEU A 3 -15.96 -40.21 4.32
C LEU A 3 -17.11 -40.49 3.34
N ASN A 4 -18.25 -39.83 3.54
CA ASN A 4 -19.34 -39.87 2.58
C ASN A 4 -18.82 -39.34 1.25
N ALA A 5 -19.02 -40.10 0.17
CA ALA A 5 -18.50 -39.75 -1.18
C ALA A 5 -19.06 -38.42 -1.76
N THR A 6 -19.85 -37.69 -0.99
CA THR A 6 -20.49 -36.43 -1.32
C THR A 6 -19.94 -35.21 -0.52
N GLU A 7 -19.06 -35.46 0.47
CA GLU A 7 -18.46 -34.38 1.24
C GLU A 7 -17.08 -34.00 0.67
N PHE A 8 -16.94 -32.74 0.27
CA PHE A 8 -15.64 -32.20 -0.13
C PHE A 8 -14.68 -32.18 1.07
N LEU A 9 -13.43 -32.55 0.85
CA LEU A 9 -12.35 -32.34 1.81
C LEU A 9 -12.14 -30.82 2.00
N THR A 10 -12.56 -30.31 3.14
CA THR A 10 -12.31 -28.94 3.54
C THR A 10 -11.00 -28.87 4.35
N PRO A 11 -10.16 -27.85 4.14
CA PRO A 11 -8.97 -27.67 4.93
C PRO A 11 -9.35 -27.45 6.40
N ASN A 12 -8.86 -28.30 7.26
CA ASN A 12 -9.08 -28.24 8.70
C ASN A 12 -7.83 -27.81 9.48
N ALA A 13 -6.69 -27.76 8.82
CA ALA A 13 -5.45 -27.23 9.36
C ALA A 13 -5.03 -25.99 8.56
N ILE A 14 -4.89 -24.88 9.27
CA ILE A 14 -4.33 -23.61 8.76
C ILE A 14 -3.13 -23.29 9.63
N ASN A 15 -1.93 -23.46 9.08
CA ASN A 15 -0.69 -23.14 9.76
C ASN A 15 -0.15 -21.83 9.19
N VAL A 16 0.16 -20.89 10.07
CA VAL A 16 0.76 -19.60 9.71
C VAL A 16 2.14 -19.52 10.32
N ASP A 17 3.16 -19.54 9.47
CA ASP A 17 4.56 -19.35 9.85
C ASP A 17 4.97 -17.93 9.49
N THR A 18 5.17 -17.09 10.48
CA THR A 18 5.70 -15.74 10.31
C THR A 18 7.20 -15.80 10.11
N VAL A 19 7.67 -15.53 8.90
CA VAL A 19 9.10 -15.54 8.55
C VAL A 19 9.80 -14.28 9.09
N ASN A 20 9.15 -13.13 8.93
CA ASN A 20 9.55 -11.84 9.49
C ASN A 20 8.32 -10.93 9.60
N GLU A 21 8.51 -9.66 9.98
CA GLU A 21 7.42 -8.68 10.17
C GLU A 21 6.57 -8.43 8.90
N THR A 22 7.12 -8.71 7.72
CA THR A 22 6.48 -8.42 6.43
C THR A 22 6.19 -9.67 5.60
N ILE A 23 6.63 -10.85 6.04
CA ILE A 23 6.49 -12.10 5.27
C ILE A 23 5.90 -13.19 6.17
N ALA A 24 4.79 -13.77 5.72
CA ALA A 24 4.19 -14.95 6.31
C ALA A 24 3.98 -16.05 5.27
N LYS A 25 4.17 -17.30 5.68
CA LYS A 25 3.85 -18.50 4.92
C LYS A 25 2.61 -19.15 5.52
N VAL A 26 1.57 -19.30 4.71
CA VAL A 26 0.32 -19.96 5.12
C VAL A 26 0.22 -21.31 4.45
N THR A 27 0.04 -22.36 5.23
CA THR A 27 -0.15 -23.73 4.75
C THR A 27 -1.60 -24.15 5.03
N LEU A 28 -2.28 -24.59 3.98
CA LEU A 28 -3.66 -25.08 4.04
C LEU A 28 -3.70 -26.57 3.67
N GLU A 29 -4.15 -27.41 4.58
CA GLU A 29 -4.24 -28.86 4.38
C GLU A 29 -5.39 -29.50 5.21
N PRO A 30 -5.98 -30.64 4.77
CA PRO A 30 -5.85 -31.22 3.44
C PRO A 30 -6.71 -30.49 2.40
N LEU A 31 -6.39 -30.66 1.12
CA LEU A 31 -7.18 -30.15 0.01
C LEU A 31 -7.53 -31.28 -0.94
N GLU A 32 -8.73 -31.23 -1.50
CA GLU A 32 -9.15 -32.14 -2.55
C GLU A 32 -8.27 -32.02 -3.79
N ARG A 33 -8.09 -33.12 -4.51
CA ARG A 33 -7.25 -33.16 -5.71
C ARG A 33 -7.74 -32.14 -6.76
N GLY A 34 -6.86 -31.24 -7.18
CA GLY A 34 -7.15 -30.18 -8.15
C GLY A 34 -7.57 -28.86 -7.51
N PHE A 35 -8.05 -28.83 -6.27
CA PHE A 35 -8.50 -27.61 -5.59
C PHE A 35 -7.36 -26.66 -5.24
N GLY A 36 -6.15 -27.16 -5.03
CA GLY A 36 -5.01 -26.32 -4.62
C GLY A 36 -4.71 -25.17 -5.58
N HIS A 37 -4.74 -25.43 -6.89
CA HIS A 37 -4.52 -24.38 -7.89
C HIS A 37 -5.68 -23.38 -7.97
N THR A 38 -6.91 -23.86 -7.89
CA THR A 38 -8.11 -23.00 -7.92
C THR A 38 -8.14 -22.09 -6.70
N LEU A 39 -7.95 -22.65 -5.51
CA LEU A 39 -7.95 -21.92 -4.26
C LEU A 39 -6.76 -20.96 -4.18
N GLY A 40 -5.56 -21.42 -4.55
CA GLY A 40 -4.36 -20.58 -4.56
C GLY A 40 -4.49 -19.36 -5.47
N ASN A 41 -5.04 -19.55 -6.69
CA ASN A 41 -5.29 -18.42 -7.60
C ASN A 41 -6.39 -17.49 -7.06
N ALA A 42 -7.46 -18.02 -6.51
CA ALA A 42 -8.53 -17.22 -5.93
C ALA A 42 -8.03 -16.37 -4.73
N LEU A 43 -7.30 -16.99 -3.80
CA LEU A 43 -6.70 -16.32 -2.65
C LEU A 43 -5.70 -15.24 -3.07
N ARG A 44 -4.83 -15.55 -4.05
CA ARG A 44 -3.92 -14.56 -4.60
C ARG A 44 -4.64 -13.33 -5.11
N ARG A 45 -5.72 -13.50 -5.87
CA ARG A 45 -6.50 -12.38 -6.41
C ARG A 45 -7.17 -11.58 -5.31
N ILE A 46 -7.78 -12.24 -4.33
CA ILE A 46 -8.46 -11.57 -3.22
C ILE A 46 -7.46 -10.79 -2.37
N LEU A 47 -6.31 -11.37 -2.02
CA LEU A 47 -5.28 -10.72 -1.22
C LEU A 47 -4.70 -9.47 -1.89
N LEU A 48 -4.57 -9.46 -3.22
CA LEU A 48 -4.01 -8.33 -3.97
C LEU A 48 -5.04 -7.25 -4.32
N SER A 49 -6.35 -7.58 -4.38
CA SER A 49 -7.37 -6.65 -4.91
C SER A 49 -8.44 -6.23 -3.91
N SER A 50 -8.63 -6.98 -2.82
CA SER A 50 -9.84 -6.83 -2.01
C SER A 50 -9.58 -6.41 -0.57
N LEU A 51 -8.34 -6.46 -0.10
CA LEU A 51 -7.99 -5.98 1.22
C LEU A 51 -8.02 -4.44 1.24
N PRO A 52 -8.64 -3.84 2.27
CA PRO A 52 -8.63 -2.39 2.45
C PRO A 52 -7.25 -1.92 2.90
N GLY A 53 -6.88 -0.72 2.50
CA GLY A 53 -5.69 -0.03 2.94
C GLY A 53 -5.80 1.46 2.70
N ALA A 54 -4.86 2.23 3.23
CA ALA A 54 -4.78 3.66 3.04
C ALA A 54 -3.68 4.01 2.01
N ALA A 55 -3.92 5.05 1.21
CA ALA A 55 -2.94 5.54 0.27
C ALA A 55 -3.05 7.06 0.09
N VAL A 56 -1.93 7.69 -0.26
CA VAL A 56 -1.89 9.09 -0.68
C VAL A 56 -2.50 9.19 -2.07
N ILE A 57 -3.52 10.02 -2.22
CA ILE A 57 -4.22 10.23 -3.50
C ILE A 57 -3.96 11.58 -4.13
N GLU A 58 -3.62 12.58 -3.32
CA GLU A 58 -3.31 13.93 -3.75
C GLU A 58 -2.18 14.50 -2.91
N ALA A 59 -1.34 15.32 -3.52
CA ALA A 59 -0.32 16.13 -2.88
C ALA A 59 -0.43 17.59 -3.34
N GLU A 60 -0.40 18.51 -2.41
CA GLU A 60 -0.24 19.94 -2.64
C GLU A 60 1.15 20.33 -2.13
N ILE A 61 2.00 20.87 -2.99
CA ILE A 61 3.40 21.24 -2.67
C ILE A 61 3.55 22.73 -2.91
N ASP A 62 4.00 23.46 -1.91
CA ASP A 62 4.20 24.90 -2.04
C ASP A 62 5.23 25.20 -3.14
N GLY A 63 4.85 26.06 -4.08
CA GLY A 63 5.70 26.44 -5.22
C GLY A 63 5.70 25.47 -6.40
N VAL A 64 4.80 24.46 -6.40
CA VAL A 64 4.69 23.46 -7.47
C VAL A 64 3.28 23.46 -8.05
N ASP A 65 3.17 23.72 -9.35
CA ASP A 65 1.89 23.75 -10.06
C ASP A 65 1.56 22.46 -10.83
N HIS A 66 2.59 21.67 -11.18
CA HIS A 66 2.44 20.42 -11.92
C HIS A 66 3.57 19.41 -11.62
N GLU A 67 3.35 18.14 -11.90
CA GLU A 67 4.26 17.04 -11.58
C GLU A 67 5.63 17.08 -12.28
N TYR A 68 5.76 17.83 -13.36
CA TYR A 68 7.03 18.00 -14.10
C TYR A 68 7.81 19.25 -13.67
N SER A 69 7.40 19.89 -12.57
CA SER A 69 8.12 21.01 -12.00
C SER A 69 9.37 20.54 -11.24
N THR A 70 10.31 21.43 -11.09
CA THR A 70 11.43 21.28 -10.16
C THR A 70 11.22 22.21 -8.98
N LEU A 71 11.55 21.74 -7.77
CA LEU A 71 11.51 22.56 -6.56
C LEU A 71 12.94 22.98 -6.20
N GLU A 72 13.17 24.29 -6.07
CA GLU A 72 14.49 24.81 -5.68
C GLU A 72 14.91 24.24 -4.32
N GLY A 73 16.09 23.63 -4.28
CA GLY A 73 16.63 23.04 -3.07
C GLY A 73 16.21 21.60 -2.77
N LEU A 74 15.35 21.00 -3.58
CA LEU A 74 15.12 19.56 -3.61
C LEU A 74 16.04 18.92 -4.66
N GLN A 75 16.73 17.82 -4.33
CA GLN A 75 17.66 17.16 -5.25
C GLN A 75 16.91 16.31 -6.28
N GLU A 76 15.83 15.68 -5.86
CA GLU A 76 14.96 14.87 -6.70
C GLU A 76 13.94 15.74 -7.43
N ASP A 77 13.44 15.27 -8.57
CA ASP A 77 12.32 15.91 -9.26
C ASP A 77 11.01 15.69 -8.47
N VAL A 78 10.04 16.57 -8.68
CA VAL A 78 8.71 16.45 -8.07
C VAL A 78 8.07 15.11 -8.40
N LEU A 79 8.26 14.59 -9.61
CA LEU A 79 7.76 13.28 -10.01
C LEU A 79 8.34 12.16 -9.15
N ASP A 80 9.65 12.19 -8.86
CA ASP A 80 10.30 11.20 -8.00
C ASP A 80 9.77 11.28 -6.58
N LEU A 81 9.57 12.49 -6.05
CA LEU A 81 8.94 12.71 -4.76
C LEU A 81 7.53 12.07 -4.70
N LEU A 82 6.71 12.29 -5.74
CA LEU A 82 5.37 11.70 -5.83
C LEU A 82 5.42 10.16 -5.90
N LEU A 83 6.40 9.60 -6.61
CA LEU A 83 6.61 8.15 -6.66
C LEU A 83 7.03 7.58 -5.30
N ASN A 84 7.90 8.30 -4.56
CA ASN A 84 8.30 7.90 -3.21
C ASN A 84 7.12 7.95 -2.23
N LEU A 85 6.22 8.95 -2.35
CA LEU A 85 5.00 9.03 -1.54
C LEU A 85 4.07 7.83 -1.72
N LYS A 86 4.06 7.18 -2.90
CA LYS A 86 3.30 5.93 -3.14
C LYS A 86 3.83 4.75 -2.33
N GLY A 87 5.06 4.81 -1.85
CA GLY A 87 5.67 3.80 -0.97
C GLY A 87 5.28 3.91 0.51
N LEU A 88 4.54 4.95 0.91
CA LEU A 88 4.10 5.12 2.29
C LEU A 88 3.13 4.02 2.70
N ALA A 89 3.45 3.33 3.80
CA ALA A 89 2.58 2.34 4.44
C ALA A 89 1.84 3.01 5.60
N ILE A 90 0.58 3.40 5.35
CA ILE A 90 -0.23 4.21 6.28
C ILE A 90 -1.38 3.37 6.82
N THR A 91 -1.64 3.50 8.11
CA THR A 91 -2.83 2.95 8.77
C THR A 91 -3.69 4.09 9.30
N LEU A 92 -4.98 4.10 8.93
CA LEU A 92 -5.97 5.02 9.45
C LEU A 92 -6.85 4.29 10.47
N HIS A 93 -7.04 4.89 11.64
CA HIS A 93 -7.92 4.40 12.70
C HIS A 93 -9.19 5.24 12.74
N ASP A 94 -10.35 4.58 12.68
CA ASP A 94 -11.70 5.18 12.85
C ASP A 94 -12.04 6.32 11.87
N GLN A 95 -11.33 6.41 10.74
CA GLN A 95 -11.60 7.42 9.72
C GLN A 95 -11.26 6.89 8.32
N ASN A 96 -11.93 7.45 7.30
CA ASN A 96 -11.73 7.07 5.90
C ASN A 96 -10.87 8.05 5.11
N GLU A 97 -10.61 9.22 5.65
CA GLU A 97 -9.87 10.30 5.01
C GLU A 97 -9.14 11.14 6.05
N VAL A 98 -7.93 11.59 5.71
CA VAL A 98 -7.14 12.50 6.51
C VAL A 98 -6.24 13.37 5.64
N PHE A 99 -5.93 14.57 6.13
CA PHE A 99 -4.88 15.42 5.57
C PHE A 99 -3.67 15.39 6.48
N LEU A 100 -2.51 15.04 5.89
CA LEU A 100 -1.22 15.06 6.56
C LEU A 100 -0.42 16.26 6.04
N THR A 101 0.47 16.77 6.85
CA THR A 101 1.36 17.89 6.48
C THR A 101 2.80 17.52 6.74
N LEU A 102 3.68 17.98 5.86
CA LEU A 102 5.12 17.93 6.04
C LEU A 102 5.67 19.35 5.82
N ASP A 103 6.50 19.80 6.75
CA ASP A 103 7.20 21.08 6.66
C ASP A 103 8.62 20.87 7.16
N LYS A 104 9.59 20.81 6.24
CA LYS A 104 10.99 20.57 6.55
C LYS A 104 11.90 21.54 5.80
N GLN A 105 12.83 22.12 6.54
CA GLN A 105 13.89 22.96 6.01
C GLN A 105 15.21 22.18 6.02
N GLY A 106 15.99 22.33 4.93
CA GLY A 106 17.25 21.62 4.75
C GLY A 106 18.40 22.10 5.62
N PRO A 107 19.60 21.52 5.45
CA PRO A 107 19.88 20.36 4.58
C PRO A 107 19.56 19.03 5.23
N GLY A 108 19.31 18.02 4.42
CA GLY A 108 19.19 16.64 4.89
C GLY A 108 18.12 15.82 4.16
N THR A 109 18.12 14.55 4.50
CA THR A 109 17.17 13.60 3.95
C THR A 109 15.78 13.79 4.58
N ILE A 110 14.77 13.83 3.75
CA ILE A 110 13.36 13.85 4.16
C ILE A 110 12.89 12.42 4.23
N THR A 111 12.32 12.03 5.36
CA THR A 111 11.77 10.69 5.57
C THR A 111 10.29 10.75 5.93
N ALA A 112 9.62 9.62 5.89
CA ALA A 112 8.23 9.51 6.29
C ALA A 112 8.00 9.93 7.76
N ALA A 113 9.02 9.83 8.62
CA ALA A 113 8.98 10.29 10.01
C ALA A 113 8.82 11.82 10.15
N ASP A 114 9.16 12.58 9.11
CA ASP A 114 9.03 14.05 9.11
C ASP A 114 7.58 14.52 8.86
N ILE A 115 6.68 13.60 8.52
CA ILE A 115 5.26 13.89 8.32
C ILE A 115 4.59 14.08 9.69
N ALA A 116 3.87 15.19 9.86
CA ALA A 116 3.10 15.44 11.06
C ALA A 116 1.86 14.52 11.09
N LEU A 117 1.78 13.66 12.11
CA LEU A 117 0.73 12.67 12.26
C LEU A 117 -0.29 13.08 13.32
N PRO A 118 -1.60 13.09 13.02
CA PRO A 118 -2.64 13.13 14.02
C PRO A 118 -2.73 11.78 14.80
N HIS A 119 -3.40 11.76 15.95
CA HIS A 119 -3.46 10.60 16.87
C HIS A 119 -4.02 9.30 16.28
N ASN A 120 -4.76 9.40 15.20
CA ASN A 120 -5.46 8.29 14.55
C ASN A 120 -4.81 7.85 13.23
N VAL A 121 -3.54 8.17 13.05
CA VAL A 121 -2.75 7.81 11.87
C VAL A 121 -1.40 7.27 12.30
N ASP A 122 -1.03 6.11 11.76
CA ASP A 122 0.29 5.53 11.92
C ASP A 122 0.97 5.35 10.57
N ILE A 123 2.27 5.59 10.52
CA ILE A 123 3.14 5.24 9.41
C ILE A 123 4.00 4.05 9.84
N ILE A 124 3.88 2.95 9.10
CA ILE A 124 4.54 1.67 9.43
C ILE A 124 6.01 1.67 9.00
N ASN A 125 6.36 2.47 7.97
CA ASN A 125 7.72 2.58 7.43
C ASN A 125 8.28 4.01 7.56
N PRO A 126 8.52 4.51 8.78
CA PRO A 126 8.95 5.89 9.03
C PRO A 126 10.34 6.21 8.42
N GLU A 127 11.15 5.20 8.16
CA GLU A 127 12.47 5.31 7.54
C GLU A 127 12.43 5.52 6.01
N LEU A 128 11.26 5.41 5.38
CA LEU A 128 11.12 5.60 3.94
C LEU A 128 11.62 6.99 3.55
N VAL A 129 12.62 7.03 2.68
CA VAL A 129 13.15 8.28 2.13
C VAL A 129 12.20 8.83 1.09
N LEU A 130 11.79 10.09 1.26
CA LEU A 130 10.92 10.81 0.33
C LEU A 130 11.72 11.69 -0.62
N GLY A 131 12.80 12.30 -0.12
CA GLY A 131 13.69 13.16 -0.91
C GLY A 131 14.84 13.72 -0.08
N THR A 132 15.64 14.58 -0.70
CA THR A 132 16.82 15.18 -0.08
C THR A 132 16.85 16.70 -0.31
N LEU A 133 16.97 17.46 0.76
CA LEU A 133 17.07 18.92 0.71
C LEU A 133 18.52 19.38 0.76
N SER A 134 18.83 20.39 -0.03
CA SER A 134 20.05 21.16 0.04
C SER A 134 20.01 22.20 1.16
N ASP A 135 21.11 22.93 1.38
CA ASP A 135 21.27 23.92 2.46
C ASP A 135 20.17 24.99 2.51
N ARG A 136 19.59 25.35 1.35
CA ARG A 136 18.54 26.35 1.22
C ARG A 136 17.19 25.75 0.88
N GLY A 137 17.11 24.42 0.84
CA GLY A 137 15.88 23.72 0.48
C GLY A 137 14.82 23.86 1.57
N HIS A 138 13.59 24.03 1.14
CA HIS A 138 12.41 24.00 2.00
C HIS A 138 11.30 23.22 1.29
N LEU A 139 10.84 22.14 1.89
CA LEU A 139 9.69 21.37 1.38
C LEU A 139 8.53 21.53 2.35
N LYS A 140 7.46 22.14 1.85
CA LYS A 140 6.19 22.19 2.55
C LYS A 140 5.12 21.59 1.68
N MET A 141 4.45 20.56 2.19
CA MET A 141 3.41 19.87 1.44
C MET A 141 2.27 19.43 2.32
N ARG A 142 1.12 19.27 1.70
CA ARG A 142 -0.09 18.71 2.27
C ARG A 142 -0.49 17.49 1.46
N LEU A 143 -0.73 16.37 2.14
CA LEU A 143 -1.07 15.09 1.55
C LEU A 143 -2.51 14.74 1.92
N ARG A 144 -3.28 14.32 0.94
CA ARG A 144 -4.60 13.74 1.14
C ARG A 144 -4.49 12.23 1.09
N VAL A 145 -4.84 11.58 2.20
CA VAL A 145 -4.81 10.14 2.37
C VAL A 145 -6.23 9.63 2.53
N VAL A 146 -6.58 8.57 1.81
CA VAL A 146 -7.90 7.95 1.90
C VAL A 146 -7.80 6.44 2.03
N MET A 147 -8.86 5.84 2.58
CA MET A 147 -9.05 4.39 2.58
C MET A 147 -9.66 3.94 1.26
N GLY A 148 -9.16 2.82 0.73
CA GLY A 148 -9.67 2.22 -0.50
C GLY A 148 -9.34 0.75 -0.62
N ARG A 149 -9.48 0.18 -1.83
CA ARG A 149 -9.15 -1.21 -2.15
C ARG A 149 -8.55 -1.32 -3.54
N GLY A 150 -7.58 -2.22 -3.68
CA GLY A 150 -6.96 -2.49 -4.97
C GLY A 150 -6.15 -1.32 -5.52
N TYR A 151 -6.27 -1.07 -6.82
CA TYR A 151 -5.56 0.00 -7.52
C TYR A 151 -6.55 0.95 -8.19
N GLU A 152 -6.36 2.24 -8.00
CA GLU A 152 -7.20 3.30 -8.56
C GLU A 152 -6.34 4.33 -9.28
N PRO A 153 -6.41 4.40 -10.63
CA PRO A 153 -5.72 5.42 -11.41
C PRO A 153 -6.24 6.82 -11.11
N ALA A 154 -5.34 7.80 -11.05
CA ALA A 154 -5.66 9.20 -10.76
C ALA A 154 -6.69 9.80 -11.75
N ASN A 155 -6.62 9.39 -13.03
CA ASN A 155 -7.50 9.88 -14.10
C ASN A 155 -8.93 9.34 -14.04
N GLN A 156 -9.18 8.25 -13.30
CA GLN A 156 -10.51 7.65 -13.13
C GLN A 156 -11.25 8.20 -11.92
N ARG A 157 -10.54 8.90 -11.03
CA ARG A 157 -11.13 9.47 -9.83
C ARG A 157 -11.99 10.69 -10.20
N ARG A 158 -13.28 10.58 -9.92
CA ARG A 158 -14.22 11.68 -10.11
C ARG A 158 -13.89 12.82 -9.15
N GLU A 159 -13.89 14.03 -9.68
CA GLU A 159 -13.78 15.24 -8.86
C GLU A 159 -15.15 15.52 -8.23
N ASP A 160 -15.19 15.62 -6.92
CA ASP A 160 -16.31 16.25 -6.22
C ASP A 160 -16.15 17.78 -6.37
N GLY A 161 -16.77 18.32 -7.44
CA GLY A 161 -16.74 19.76 -7.70
C GLY A 161 -15.87 20.17 -8.89
N ASP A 162 -16.42 21.07 -9.67
CA ASP A 162 -16.02 21.55 -11.01
C ASP A 162 -14.75 22.44 -11.00
N THR A 163 -13.83 22.30 -10.06
CA THR A 163 -12.63 23.12 -9.98
C THR A 163 -11.38 22.24 -10.01
N LYS A 164 -10.69 22.21 -11.15
CA LYS A 164 -9.26 21.90 -11.22
C LYS A 164 -8.54 22.95 -10.38
N ALA A 165 -8.36 22.67 -9.09
CA ALA A 165 -7.54 23.52 -8.26
C ALA A 165 -6.10 23.41 -8.76
N ILE A 166 -5.54 24.53 -9.20
CA ILE A 166 -4.13 24.65 -9.62
C ILE A 166 -3.27 24.23 -8.41
N GLY A 167 -2.23 23.43 -8.65
CA GLY A 167 -1.30 22.99 -7.59
C GLY A 167 -1.72 21.71 -6.86
N ARG A 168 -2.83 21.05 -7.21
CA ARG A 168 -3.18 19.71 -6.75
C ARG A 168 -2.61 18.65 -7.67
N LEU A 169 -1.64 17.93 -7.16
CA LEU A 169 -1.00 16.82 -7.86
C LEU A 169 -1.72 15.54 -7.49
N LYS A 170 -2.33 14.87 -8.48
CA LYS A 170 -3.07 13.62 -8.29
C LYS A 170 -2.12 12.44 -8.42
N LEU A 171 -2.21 11.50 -7.48
CA LEU A 171 -1.45 10.26 -7.50
C LEU A 171 -2.36 9.05 -7.79
N ASP A 172 -1.83 8.10 -8.56
CA ASP A 172 -2.43 6.77 -8.61
C ASP A 172 -2.31 6.11 -7.25
N ALA A 173 -3.39 5.55 -6.76
CA ALA A 173 -3.43 4.92 -5.45
C ALA A 173 -3.35 3.39 -5.55
N SER A 174 -2.42 2.79 -4.82
CA SER A 174 -2.37 1.37 -4.55
C SER A 174 -2.73 1.15 -3.08
N PHE A 175 -3.95 0.71 -2.83
CA PHE A 175 -4.48 0.54 -1.48
C PHE A 175 -4.13 -0.81 -0.86
N SER A 176 -3.67 -1.78 -1.66
CA SER A 176 -3.39 -3.12 -1.15
C SER A 176 -2.23 -3.11 -0.15
N PRO A 177 -2.45 -3.59 1.10
CA PRO A 177 -1.35 -3.76 2.05
C PRO A 177 -0.43 -4.93 1.67
N VAL A 178 -0.89 -5.82 0.78
CA VAL A 178 -0.12 -6.97 0.30
C VAL A 178 0.51 -6.65 -1.02
N LEU A 179 1.84 -6.61 -1.06
CA LEU A 179 2.62 -6.27 -2.25
C LEU A 179 2.85 -7.48 -3.18
N ARG A 180 2.98 -8.68 -2.58
CA ARG A 180 3.30 -9.89 -3.34
C ARG A 180 2.64 -11.12 -2.73
N VAL A 181 2.02 -11.94 -3.58
CA VAL A 181 1.49 -13.25 -3.21
C VAL A 181 2.06 -14.30 -4.17
N ALA A 182 2.65 -15.34 -3.62
CA ALA A 182 3.06 -16.54 -4.35
C ALA A 182 2.43 -17.76 -3.69
N TYR A 183 2.03 -18.76 -4.46
CA TYR A 183 1.54 -20.01 -3.91
C TYR A 183 2.17 -21.21 -4.63
N GLN A 184 2.26 -22.31 -3.92
CA GLN A 184 2.74 -23.60 -4.42
C GLN A 184 1.78 -24.68 -3.97
N VAL A 185 1.50 -25.64 -4.86
CA VAL A 185 0.67 -26.80 -4.55
C VAL A 185 1.57 -28.03 -4.44
N GLU A 186 1.57 -28.64 -3.26
CA GLU A 186 2.37 -29.83 -2.97
C GLU A 186 1.46 -31.07 -2.91
N LYS A 187 2.00 -32.20 -3.32
CA LYS A 187 1.31 -33.49 -3.15
C LYS A 187 1.60 -34.01 -1.74
N ASP A 188 0.56 -34.42 -1.04
CA ASP A 188 0.77 -35.13 0.22
C ASP A 188 1.53 -36.43 -0.03
N ARG A 189 2.71 -36.56 0.58
CA ARG A 189 3.55 -37.75 0.49
C ARG A 189 3.14 -38.84 1.47
N LYS A 190 2.21 -38.55 2.41
CA LYS A 190 1.79 -39.49 3.46
C LYS A 190 0.65 -40.43 3.04
N SER A 191 0.02 -40.21 1.89
CA SER A 191 -1.13 -41.00 1.43
C SER A 191 -0.82 -42.14 0.44
N VAL A 192 0.46 -42.57 0.34
CA VAL A 192 0.80 -43.79 -0.41
C VAL A 192 1.04 -44.93 0.57
N VAL A 193 -0.03 -45.57 0.95
CA VAL A 193 -0.02 -46.91 1.47
C VAL A 193 -0.81 -47.80 0.52
#